data_bd07d29a9c51aa0b926edc0fbe1ce478
#
_entry.id   bd07d29a9c51aa0b926edc0fbe1ce478
#
_cell.length_a   1.000
_cell.length_b   1.000
_cell.length_c   1.000
_cell.angle_alpha   90.00
_cell.angle_beta   90.00
_cell.angle_gamma   90.00
#
_symmetry.space_group_name_H-M   'P 1'
#
loop_
_entity.id
_entity.type
_entity.pdbx_description
1 polymer ?
#
loop_
_entity_poly.entity_id
_entity_poly.type
_entity_poly.pdbx_seq_one_letter_code
_entity_poly.pdbx_strand_id
1 'polypeptide(L)'
;MTGCCSYKCVKRSVIFFNVFFWFTGPGMLSLGTWYMLNIKIYSPVVDKGLYIIPAYVVMAAGVAVTMFGIIGCLGAINDNRCMISFVSSSIEMRLEYSMKYQYHYNTEHSDVINNIQRELNCCGLHKYSDWQDYRYYRDDSLAVARGRETVPVSCCQDTAGTLCNVGNKVPRDLTQIYTKGCHTALENWIQSNMLIFGWTCFAMSSVQILGMVLCCCFYKAMKDTRR
;
A
#
# COMPACT_ATOMS: atom_id res chain seq x y z
N MET A 1 3.75 2.02 34.43
CA MET A 1 3.71 3.17 33.49
C MET A 1 2.85 2.77 32.30
N THR A 2 1.52 2.74 32.46
CA THR A 2 0.53 2.21 31.52
C THR A 2 -0.51 3.27 31.15
N GLY A 3 -0.07 4.44 30.70
CA GLY A 3 -0.96 5.58 30.63
C GLY A 3 -1.22 6.24 29.27
N CYS A 4 -0.44 5.98 28.22
CA CYS A 4 -0.56 6.78 27.00
C CYS A 4 -0.85 6.04 25.70
N CYS A 5 -1.02 4.73 25.71
CA CYS A 5 -1.27 3.91 24.52
C CYS A 5 -2.64 3.23 24.55
N SER A 6 -3.65 3.88 25.15
CA SER A 6 -5.04 3.37 25.05
C SER A 6 -5.53 3.55 23.62
N TYR A 7 -6.15 2.51 23.05
CA TYR A 7 -6.83 2.52 21.73
C TYR A 7 -7.63 3.82 21.48
N LYS A 8 -8.31 4.31 22.52
CA LYS A 8 -9.08 5.58 22.44
C LYS A 8 -8.19 6.81 22.18
N CYS A 9 -6.97 6.83 22.72
CA CYS A 9 -6.03 7.94 22.52
C CYS A 9 -5.50 7.94 21.09
N VAL A 10 -5.08 6.77 20.59
CA VAL A 10 -4.63 6.60 19.20
C VAL A 10 -5.75 6.96 18.22
N LYS A 11 -6.98 6.46 18.45
CA LYS A 11 -8.14 6.78 17.61
C LYS A 11 -8.41 8.29 17.54
N ARG A 12 -8.39 9.00 18.67
CA ARG A 12 -8.58 10.46 18.72
C ARG A 12 -7.47 11.21 18.00
N SER A 13 -6.21 10.79 18.16
CA SER A 13 -5.09 11.39 17.45
C SER A 13 -5.21 11.23 15.94
N VAL A 14 -5.56 10.02 15.47
CA VAL A 14 -5.80 9.77 14.04
C VAL A 14 -6.92 10.64 13.48
N ILE A 15 -8.05 10.76 14.18
CA ILE A 15 -9.15 11.64 13.77
C ILE A 15 -8.68 13.09 13.72
N PHE A 16 -7.96 13.57 14.73
CA PHE A 16 -7.46 14.95 14.77
C PHE A 16 -6.54 15.25 13.58
N PHE A 17 -5.58 14.39 13.29
CA PHE A 17 -4.69 14.54 12.14
C PHE A 17 -5.45 14.52 10.81
N ASN A 18 -6.40 13.61 10.63
CA ASN A 18 -7.18 13.54 9.40
C ASN A 18 -8.10 14.75 9.20
N VAL A 19 -8.67 15.28 10.27
CA VAL A 19 -9.46 16.53 10.24
C VAL A 19 -8.56 17.70 9.84
N PHE A 20 -7.34 17.77 10.36
CA PHE A 20 -6.37 18.79 9.97
C PHE A 20 -6.05 18.72 8.47
N PHE A 21 -5.77 17.53 7.94
CA PHE A 21 -5.55 17.33 6.50
C PHE A 21 -6.79 17.69 5.68
N TRP A 22 -7.97 17.37 6.16
CA TRP A 22 -9.21 17.72 5.49
C TRP A 22 -9.37 19.25 5.31
N PHE A 23 -8.92 20.06 6.26
CA PHE A 23 -8.94 21.52 6.12
C PHE A 23 -7.78 22.07 5.29
N THR A 24 -6.61 21.43 5.32
CA THR A 24 -5.45 21.90 4.54
C THR A 24 -5.66 21.74 3.03
N GLY A 25 -6.36 20.70 2.57
CA GLY A 25 -6.65 20.47 1.17
C GLY A 25 -7.43 21.59 0.48
N PRO A 26 -8.61 22.02 0.99
CA PRO A 26 -9.32 23.20 0.49
C PRO A 26 -8.49 24.49 0.56
N GLY A 27 -7.62 24.63 1.58
CA GLY A 27 -6.67 25.74 1.67
C GLY A 27 -5.69 25.76 0.48
N MET A 28 -5.13 24.60 0.12
CA MET A 28 -4.25 24.48 -1.06
C MET A 28 -4.99 24.77 -2.37
N LEU A 29 -6.23 24.30 -2.50
CA LEU A 29 -7.09 24.58 -3.66
C LEU A 29 -7.38 26.08 -3.79
N SER A 30 -7.73 26.75 -2.72
CA SER A 30 -8.01 28.19 -2.71
C SER A 30 -6.76 29.01 -3.08
N LEU A 31 -5.58 28.65 -2.54
CA LEU A 31 -4.32 29.29 -2.86
C LEU A 31 -3.93 29.07 -4.32
N GLY A 32 -4.04 27.84 -4.84
CA GLY A 32 -3.76 27.53 -6.24
C GLY A 32 -4.67 28.30 -7.19
N THR A 33 -5.97 28.35 -6.88
CA THR A 33 -6.95 29.11 -7.68
C THR A 33 -6.69 30.62 -7.61
N TRP A 34 -6.43 31.15 -6.42
CA TRP A 34 -6.09 32.56 -6.24
C TRP A 34 -4.83 32.95 -7.02
N TYR A 35 -3.81 32.10 -6.96
CA TYR A 35 -2.57 32.29 -7.72
C TYR A 35 -2.85 32.31 -9.23
N MET A 36 -3.62 31.37 -9.76
CA MET A 36 -3.98 31.30 -11.19
C MET A 36 -4.76 32.54 -11.66
N LEU A 37 -5.65 33.10 -10.83
CA LEU A 37 -6.45 34.27 -11.17
C LEU A 37 -5.59 35.56 -11.22
N ASN A 38 -4.63 35.69 -10.30
CA ASN A 38 -3.83 36.90 -10.16
C ASN A 38 -2.59 36.93 -11.07
N ILE A 39 -2.05 35.77 -11.46
CA ILE A 39 -0.81 35.70 -12.23
C ILE A 39 -0.94 36.24 -13.67
N LYS A 40 -2.16 36.36 -14.19
CA LYS A 40 -2.42 36.95 -15.51
C LYS A 40 -1.80 38.34 -15.69
N ILE A 41 -1.59 39.04 -14.58
CA ILE A 41 -0.96 40.37 -14.56
C ILE A 41 0.53 40.28 -14.93
N TYR A 42 1.20 39.19 -14.63
CA TYR A 42 2.64 38.95 -14.85
C TYR A 42 2.94 38.12 -16.12
N SER A 43 1.90 37.66 -16.81
CA SER A 43 2.02 36.74 -17.96
C SER A 43 2.85 37.25 -19.17
N PRO A 44 3.05 38.55 -19.41
CA PRO A 44 3.84 39.00 -20.54
C PRO A 44 5.36 38.79 -20.39
N VAL A 45 5.84 38.54 -19.16
CA VAL A 45 7.27 38.53 -18.83
C VAL A 45 7.81 37.15 -18.54
N VAL A 46 6.94 36.19 -18.17
CA VAL A 46 7.33 34.85 -17.73
C VAL A 46 6.71 33.79 -18.64
N ASP A 47 7.49 32.74 -18.95
CA ASP A 47 7.02 31.62 -19.77
C ASP A 47 5.80 30.94 -19.05
N LYS A 48 4.74 30.75 -19.85
CA LYS A 48 3.47 30.18 -19.37
C LYS A 48 3.64 28.86 -18.63
N GLY A 49 4.55 27.99 -19.07
CA GLY A 49 4.83 26.72 -18.44
C GLY A 49 5.37 26.86 -17.02
N LEU A 50 6.21 27.82 -16.76
CA LEU A 50 6.93 27.97 -15.49
C LEU A 50 6.01 28.32 -14.30
N TYR A 51 4.88 28.97 -14.53
CA TYR A 51 3.93 29.35 -13.45
C TYR A 51 2.64 28.56 -13.45
N ILE A 52 2.22 28.02 -14.58
CA ILE A 52 0.98 27.24 -14.68
C ILE A 52 1.16 25.85 -14.05
N ILE A 53 2.26 25.17 -14.32
CA ILE A 53 2.53 23.81 -13.82
C ILE A 53 2.52 23.75 -12.27
N PRO A 54 3.23 24.61 -11.52
CA PRO A 54 3.18 24.62 -10.07
C PRO A 54 1.77 24.82 -9.49
N ALA A 55 0.97 25.70 -10.13
CA ALA A 55 -0.41 25.95 -9.68
C ALA A 55 -1.29 24.69 -9.81
N TYR A 56 -1.22 24.00 -10.95
CA TYR A 56 -1.96 22.74 -11.13
C TYR A 56 -1.48 21.64 -10.18
N VAL A 57 -0.17 21.53 -9.94
CA VAL A 57 0.38 20.58 -8.96
C VAL A 57 -0.16 20.85 -7.57
N VAL A 58 -0.19 22.10 -7.12
CA VAL A 58 -0.74 22.48 -5.82
C VAL A 58 -2.24 22.15 -5.72
N MET A 59 -3.01 22.47 -6.77
CA MET A 59 -4.44 22.15 -6.80
C MET A 59 -4.69 20.62 -6.79
N ALA A 60 -3.97 19.86 -7.60
CA ALA A 60 -4.08 18.40 -7.62
C ALA A 60 -3.71 17.78 -6.27
N ALA A 61 -2.64 18.26 -5.64
CA ALA A 61 -2.24 17.87 -4.29
C ALA A 61 -3.34 18.21 -3.27
N GLY A 62 -3.97 19.38 -3.36
CA GLY A 62 -5.08 19.81 -2.50
C GLY A 62 -6.29 18.87 -2.60
N VAL A 63 -6.66 18.44 -3.82
CA VAL A 63 -7.72 17.43 -4.03
C VAL A 63 -7.33 16.11 -3.36
N ALA A 64 -6.13 15.61 -3.62
CA ALA A 64 -5.66 14.35 -3.06
C ALA A 64 -5.65 14.37 -1.52
N VAL A 65 -5.10 15.43 -0.91
CA VAL A 65 -5.06 15.60 0.56
C VAL A 65 -6.47 15.64 1.16
N THR A 66 -7.42 16.35 0.53
CA THR A 66 -8.81 16.38 0.97
C THR A 66 -9.43 14.99 0.96
N MET A 67 -9.26 14.25 -0.14
CA MET A 67 -9.80 12.90 -0.29
C MET A 67 -9.22 11.95 0.77
N PHE A 68 -7.89 11.98 0.98
CA PHE A 68 -7.24 11.18 2.02
C PHE A 68 -7.70 11.56 3.43
N GLY A 69 -7.89 12.84 3.72
CA GLY A 69 -8.43 13.31 5.00
C GLY A 69 -9.84 12.76 5.26
N ILE A 70 -10.72 12.79 4.26
CA ILE A 70 -12.10 12.26 4.36
C ILE A 70 -12.05 10.74 4.59
N ILE A 71 -11.30 10.01 3.78
CA ILE A 71 -11.16 8.54 3.88
C ILE A 71 -10.58 8.16 5.24
N GLY A 72 -9.56 8.88 5.72
CA GLY A 72 -8.96 8.67 7.03
C GLY A 72 -9.92 8.91 8.20
N CYS A 73 -10.74 9.96 8.12
CA CYS A 73 -11.80 10.24 9.12
C CYS A 73 -12.86 9.13 9.12
N LEU A 74 -13.35 8.73 7.95
CA LEU A 74 -14.37 7.69 7.84
C LEU A 74 -13.82 6.34 8.35
N GLY A 75 -12.57 6.02 8.03
CA GLY A 75 -11.89 4.82 8.52
C GLY A 75 -11.71 4.80 10.04
N ALA A 76 -11.39 5.95 10.65
CA ALA A 76 -11.20 6.06 12.09
C ALA A 76 -12.53 6.04 12.87
N ILE A 77 -13.60 6.59 12.31
CA ILE A 77 -14.93 6.64 12.99
C ILE A 77 -15.57 5.25 12.98
N ASN A 78 -15.53 4.55 11.87
CA ASN A 78 -16.22 3.26 11.68
C ASN A 78 -15.47 2.04 12.22
N ASP A 79 -14.56 2.20 13.19
CA ASP A 79 -13.78 1.12 13.81
C ASP A 79 -13.09 0.21 12.79
N ASN A 80 -12.51 0.79 11.76
CA ASN A 80 -11.57 0.17 10.80
C ASN A 80 -12.08 -0.99 9.92
N ARG A 81 -13.29 -1.52 10.11
CA ARG A 81 -13.76 -2.66 9.30
C ARG A 81 -13.92 -2.31 7.83
N CYS A 82 -14.43 -1.11 7.52
CA CYS A 82 -14.64 -0.71 6.12
C CYS A 82 -13.31 -0.44 5.38
N MET A 83 -12.34 0.21 6.00
CA MET A 83 -11.03 0.45 5.39
C MET A 83 -10.20 -0.83 5.27
N ILE A 84 -10.20 -1.67 6.30
CA ILE A 84 -9.54 -2.98 6.23
C ILE A 84 -10.18 -3.81 5.12
N SER A 85 -11.51 -3.84 5.03
CA SER A 85 -12.22 -4.56 3.97
C SER A 85 -11.90 -4.01 2.58
N PHE A 86 -11.83 -2.69 2.39
CA PHE A 86 -11.48 -2.09 1.11
C PHE A 86 -10.03 -2.39 0.69
N VAL A 87 -9.08 -2.24 1.62
CA VAL A 87 -7.67 -2.58 1.36
C VAL A 87 -7.52 -4.07 1.12
N SER A 88 -8.18 -4.92 1.92
CA SER A 88 -8.19 -6.36 1.78
C SER A 88 -8.73 -6.79 0.41
N SER A 89 -9.88 -6.26 -0.01
CA SER A 89 -10.45 -6.55 -1.35
C SER A 89 -9.57 -6.08 -2.50
N SER A 90 -8.90 -4.93 -2.33
CA SER A 90 -7.99 -4.42 -3.36
C SER A 90 -6.73 -5.29 -3.50
N ILE A 91 -6.18 -5.74 -2.38
CA ILE A 91 -5.03 -6.66 -2.35
C ILE A 91 -5.45 -8.03 -2.92
N GLU A 92 -6.61 -8.54 -2.50
CA GLU A 92 -7.17 -9.81 -2.98
C GLU A 92 -7.29 -9.82 -4.50
N MET A 93 -7.91 -8.80 -5.08
CA MET A 93 -8.08 -8.65 -6.52
C MET A 93 -6.73 -8.62 -7.26
N ARG A 94 -5.74 -7.90 -6.74
CA ARG A 94 -4.40 -7.82 -7.33
C ARG A 94 -3.64 -9.13 -7.21
N LEU A 95 -3.72 -9.77 -6.05
CA LEU A 95 -3.07 -11.05 -5.79
C LEU A 95 -3.70 -12.16 -6.67
N GLU A 96 -5.03 -12.21 -6.75
CA GLU A 96 -5.75 -13.13 -7.64
C GLU A 96 -5.34 -12.92 -9.10
N TYR A 97 -5.35 -11.69 -9.60
CA TYR A 97 -4.92 -11.39 -10.96
C TYR A 97 -3.49 -11.87 -11.24
N SER A 98 -2.57 -11.61 -10.32
CA SER A 98 -1.16 -11.99 -10.46
C SER A 98 -0.99 -13.51 -10.46
N MET A 99 -1.65 -14.23 -9.54
CA MET A 99 -1.58 -15.68 -9.47
C MET A 99 -2.28 -16.35 -10.66
N LYS A 100 -3.44 -15.85 -11.07
CA LYS A 100 -4.31 -16.49 -12.06
C LYS A 100 -3.83 -16.28 -13.49
N TYR A 101 -3.30 -15.09 -13.81
CA TYR A 101 -3.02 -14.70 -15.20
C TYR A 101 -1.56 -14.40 -15.48
N GLN A 102 -0.77 -13.98 -14.49
CA GLN A 102 0.60 -13.52 -14.69
C GLN A 102 1.66 -14.51 -14.19
N TYR A 103 1.30 -15.39 -13.26
CA TYR A 103 2.24 -16.37 -12.73
C TYR A 103 2.83 -17.22 -13.86
N HIS A 104 4.15 -17.39 -13.86
CA HIS A 104 4.98 -18.04 -14.88
C HIS A 104 5.17 -17.26 -16.18
N TYR A 105 4.20 -16.44 -16.60
CA TYR A 105 4.31 -15.65 -17.84
C TYR A 105 5.10 -14.34 -17.63
N ASN A 106 5.15 -13.86 -16.41
CA ASN A 106 5.92 -12.68 -15.99
C ASN A 106 6.77 -13.04 -14.77
N THR A 107 8.09 -12.97 -14.93
CA THR A 107 9.05 -13.34 -13.87
C THR A 107 8.89 -12.47 -12.63
N GLU A 108 8.67 -11.16 -12.80
CA GLU A 108 8.49 -10.22 -11.69
C GLU A 108 7.27 -10.61 -10.83
N HIS A 109 6.13 -10.91 -11.46
CA HIS A 109 4.94 -11.38 -10.73
C HIS A 109 5.17 -12.72 -10.06
N SER A 110 5.87 -13.65 -10.71
CA SER A 110 6.18 -14.95 -10.14
C SER A 110 7.08 -14.83 -8.92
N ASP A 111 8.10 -14.00 -8.97
CA ASP A 111 9.04 -13.79 -7.87
C ASP A 111 8.33 -13.14 -6.66
N VAL A 112 7.46 -12.14 -6.89
CA VAL A 112 6.67 -11.53 -5.83
C VAL A 112 5.75 -12.56 -5.16
N ILE A 113 5.04 -13.39 -5.93
CA ILE A 113 4.16 -14.43 -5.38
C ILE A 113 4.97 -15.46 -4.61
N ASN A 114 6.08 -15.94 -5.15
CA ASN A 114 6.95 -16.90 -4.48
C ASN A 114 7.51 -16.36 -3.16
N ASN A 115 7.90 -15.10 -3.12
CA ASN A 115 8.37 -14.45 -1.90
C ASN A 115 7.25 -14.33 -0.86
N ILE A 116 6.05 -13.89 -1.26
CA ILE A 116 4.88 -13.82 -0.36
C ILE A 116 4.59 -15.20 0.25
N GLN A 117 4.60 -16.26 -0.55
CA GLN A 117 4.30 -17.62 -0.09
C GLN A 117 5.32 -18.11 0.94
N ARG A 118 6.60 -17.84 0.71
CA ARG A 118 7.68 -18.22 1.65
C ARG A 118 7.64 -17.38 2.94
N GLU A 119 7.60 -16.05 2.81
CA GLU A 119 7.64 -15.14 3.96
C GLU A 119 6.41 -15.29 4.89
N LEU A 120 5.24 -15.52 4.31
CA LEU A 120 4.00 -15.63 5.07
C LEU A 120 3.58 -17.08 5.36
N ASN A 121 4.38 -18.06 4.93
CA ASN A 121 4.08 -19.49 5.12
C ASN A 121 2.67 -19.84 4.62
N CYS A 122 2.38 -19.50 3.35
CA CYS A 122 1.06 -19.63 2.75
C CYS A 122 1.11 -20.22 1.33
N CYS A 123 -0.02 -20.68 0.81
CA CYS A 123 -0.13 -21.21 -0.54
C CYS A 123 -1.50 -20.95 -1.16
N GLY A 124 -1.51 -20.45 -2.40
CA GLY A 124 -2.73 -20.03 -3.09
C GLY A 124 -3.34 -18.75 -2.52
N LEU A 125 -4.44 -18.31 -3.07
CA LEU A 125 -5.14 -17.09 -2.60
C LEU A 125 -5.86 -17.36 -1.26
N HIS A 126 -6.85 -18.23 -1.28
CA HIS A 126 -7.62 -18.64 -0.10
C HIS A 126 -7.15 -20.01 0.44
N LYS A 127 -6.69 -20.87 -0.44
CA LYS A 127 -6.23 -22.24 -0.13
C LYS A 127 -5.26 -22.72 -1.22
N TYR A 128 -4.44 -23.71 -0.88
CA TYR A 128 -3.46 -24.32 -1.79
C TYR A 128 -4.08 -24.86 -3.09
N SER A 129 -5.33 -25.34 -3.04
CA SER A 129 -6.04 -25.93 -4.20
C SER A 129 -6.46 -24.89 -5.26
N ASP A 130 -6.40 -23.59 -4.97
CA ASP A 130 -6.74 -22.54 -5.94
C ASP A 130 -5.80 -22.58 -7.17
N TRP A 131 -4.58 -23.11 -6.99
CA TRP A 131 -3.64 -23.28 -8.07
C TRP A 131 -4.15 -24.17 -9.22
N GLN A 132 -5.04 -25.12 -8.91
CA GLN A 132 -5.62 -26.00 -9.94
C GLN A 132 -6.48 -25.26 -10.94
N ASP A 133 -7.10 -24.14 -10.53
CA ASP A 133 -7.97 -23.32 -11.36
C ASP A 133 -7.21 -22.22 -12.10
N TYR A 134 -5.94 -22.00 -11.76
CA TYR A 134 -5.14 -20.93 -12.35
C TYR A 134 -4.53 -21.34 -13.70
N ARG A 135 -4.34 -20.35 -14.58
CA ARG A 135 -3.92 -20.55 -15.97
C ARG A 135 -2.68 -21.42 -16.10
N TYR A 136 -1.66 -21.21 -15.26
CA TYR A 136 -0.41 -21.99 -15.30
C TYR A 136 -0.66 -23.50 -15.17
N TYR A 137 -1.56 -23.92 -14.30
CA TYR A 137 -1.87 -25.33 -14.07
C TYR A 137 -2.94 -25.91 -14.99
N ARG A 138 -3.72 -25.04 -15.64
CA ARG A 138 -4.75 -25.44 -16.63
C ARG A 138 -4.23 -25.46 -18.07
N ASP A 139 -3.08 -24.83 -18.32
CA ASP A 139 -2.52 -24.75 -19.67
C ASP A 139 -1.76 -26.05 -20.01
N ASP A 140 -2.34 -26.85 -20.91
CA ASP A 140 -1.77 -28.12 -21.34
C ASP A 140 -0.42 -27.94 -22.06
N SER A 141 -0.16 -26.78 -22.67
CA SER A 141 1.12 -26.48 -23.30
C SER A 141 2.28 -26.42 -22.31
N LEU A 142 1.99 -26.11 -21.04
CA LEU A 142 2.96 -26.04 -19.94
C LEU A 142 3.05 -27.36 -19.15
N ALA A 143 2.20 -28.34 -19.43
CA ALA A 143 2.16 -29.60 -18.69
C ALA A 143 3.48 -30.35 -18.71
N VAL A 144 4.19 -30.33 -19.82
CA VAL A 144 5.51 -30.98 -19.96
C VAL A 144 6.57 -30.28 -19.12
N ALA A 145 6.61 -28.95 -19.14
CA ALA A 145 7.57 -28.16 -18.37
C ALA A 145 7.30 -28.25 -16.86
N ARG A 146 6.02 -28.31 -16.48
CA ARG A 146 5.56 -28.42 -15.10
C ARG A 146 5.75 -29.83 -14.50
N GLY A 147 5.71 -30.86 -15.36
CA GLY A 147 5.78 -32.25 -14.91
C GLY A 147 4.56 -32.63 -14.06
N ARG A 148 4.81 -33.14 -12.84
CA ARG A 148 3.76 -33.54 -11.87
C ARG A 148 3.53 -32.51 -10.77
N GLU A 149 4.04 -31.32 -10.93
CA GLU A 149 3.82 -30.24 -9.95
C GLU A 149 2.34 -29.86 -9.91
N THR A 150 1.84 -29.68 -8.70
CA THR A 150 0.43 -29.32 -8.43
C THR A 150 0.30 -27.94 -7.79
N VAL A 151 1.36 -27.47 -7.16
CA VAL A 151 1.52 -26.15 -6.56
C VAL A 151 2.94 -25.66 -6.79
N PRO A 152 3.22 -24.34 -6.72
CA PRO A 152 4.59 -23.83 -6.79
C PRO A 152 5.50 -24.41 -5.70
N VAL A 153 6.80 -24.51 -5.99
CA VAL A 153 7.81 -24.92 -5.00
C VAL A 153 7.84 -23.98 -3.77
N SER A 154 7.48 -22.73 -3.95
CA SER A 154 7.37 -21.75 -2.86
C SER A 154 6.28 -22.06 -1.82
N CYS A 155 5.35 -22.98 -2.14
CA CYS A 155 4.38 -23.53 -1.19
C CYS A 155 4.96 -24.61 -0.27
N CYS A 156 6.17 -25.09 -0.53
CA CYS A 156 6.80 -26.13 0.27
C CYS A 156 7.32 -25.57 1.60
N GLN A 157 7.17 -26.35 2.67
CA GLN A 157 7.79 -26.00 3.94
C GLN A 157 9.32 -26.18 3.86
N ASP A 158 10.09 -25.44 4.64
CA ASP A 158 11.56 -25.50 4.63
C ASP A 158 12.12 -26.89 4.95
N THR A 159 11.36 -27.69 5.71
CA THR A 159 11.69 -29.08 6.08
C THR A 159 11.22 -30.11 5.06
N ALA A 160 10.53 -29.68 3.99
CA ALA A 160 9.92 -30.56 3.02
C ALA A 160 10.97 -31.20 2.09
N GLY A 161 10.69 -32.41 1.65
CA GLY A 161 11.52 -33.09 0.63
C GLY A 161 11.40 -32.40 -0.76
N THR A 162 12.30 -32.76 -1.66
CA THR A 162 12.39 -32.20 -3.02
C THR A 162 11.14 -32.44 -3.90
N LEU A 163 10.21 -33.26 -3.46
CA LEU A 163 8.96 -33.63 -4.17
C LEU A 163 7.70 -33.21 -3.42
N CYS A 164 7.80 -32.21 -2.55
CA CYS A 164 6.69 -31.73 -1.71
C CYS A 164 5.46 -31.27 -2.52
N ASN A 165 5.67 -30.70 -3.70
CA ASN A 165 4.66 -30.15 -4.59
C ASN A 165 4.15 -31.12 -5.66
N VAL A 166 4.66 -32.36 -5.68
CA VAL A 166 4.33 -33.35 -6.72
C VAL A 166 3.10 -34.19 -6.33
N GLY A 167 2.18 -34.35 -7.26
CA GLY A 167 0.98 -35.14 -7.05
C GLY A 167 0.16 -35.38 -8.33
N ASN A 168 -1.05 -35.89 -8.16
CA ASN A 168 -2.02 -36.05 -9.24
C ASN A 168 -3.25 -35.18 -8.90
N LYS A 169 -3.31 -33.95 -9.35
CA LYS A 169 -4.23 -32.85 -9.04
C LYS A 169 -3.93 -32.14 -7.71
N VAL A 170 -3.57 -32.85 -6.65
CA VAL A 170 -3.15 -32.28 -5.36
C VAL A 170 -1.81 -32.87 -4.95
N PRO A 171 -1.01 -32.18 -4.11
CA PRO A 171 0.21 -32.74 -3.53
C PRO A 171 -0.08 -34.06 -2.81
N ARG A 172 0.86 -35.00 -2.88
CA ARG A 172 0.72 -36.31 -2.24
C ARG A 172 0.65 -36.22 -0.72
N ASP A 173 1.39 -35.28 -0.16
CA ASP A 173 1.50 -35.08 1.28
C ASP A 173 1.28 -33.60 1.62
N LEU A 174 0.12 -33.31 2.21
CA LEU A 174 -0.25 -31.96 2.62
C LEU A 174 0.52 -31.48 3.84
N THR A 175 1.22 -32.37 4.56
CA THR A 175 2.05 -31.97 5.70
C THR A 175 3.34 -31.30 5.28
N GLN A 176 3.74 -31.44 4.02
CA GLN A 176 4.96 -30.85 3.49
C GLN A 176 4.75 -29.50 2.79
N ILE A 177 3.51 -29.02 2.71
CA ILE A 177 3.16 -27.75 2.09
C ILE A 177 2.44 -26.83 3.07
N TYR A 178 2.47 -25.53 2.77
CA TYR A 178 1.60 -24.58 3.46
C TYR A 178 0.18 -24.70 2.91
N THR A 179 -0.78 -24.93 3.79
CA THR A 179 -2.19 -25.11 3.41
C THR A 179 -3.03 -23.84 3.58
N LYS A 180 -2.51 -22.87 4.36
CA LYS A 180 -3.17 -21.59 4.62
C LYS A 180 -3.08 -20.68 3.39
N GLY A 181 -4.18 -20.02 3.02
CA GLY A 181 -4.22 -19.06 1.92
C GLY A 181 -3.45 -17.76 2.22
N CYS A 182 -2.84 -17.19 1.19
CA CYS A 182 -2.00 -16.01 1.31
C CYS A 182 -2.78 -14.73 1.61
N HIS A 183 -4.05 -14.63 1.19
CA HIS A 183 -4.92 -13.51 1.57
C HIS A 183 -5.04 -13.40 3.10
N THR A 184 -5.45 -14.48 3.76
CA THR A 184 -5.60 -14.50 5.23
C THR A 184 -4.25 -14.36 5.96
N ALA A 185 -3.18 -14.91 5.40
CA ALA A 185 -1.84 -14.77 5.97
C ALA A 185 -1.36 -13.32 5.94
N LEU A 186 -1.55 -12.64 4.81
CA LEU A 186 -1.18 -11.23 4.62
C LEU A 186 -2.02 -10.30 5.50
N GLU A 187 -3.33 -10.55 5.60
CA GLU A 187 -4.21 -9.79 6.48
C GLU A 187 -3.76 -9.86 7.95
N ASN A 188 -3.46 -11.06 8.44
CA ASN A 188 -2.94 -11.24 9.80
C ASN A 188 -1.56 -10.58 9.99
N TRP A 189 -0.69 -10.65 8.99
CA TRP A 189 0.62 -10.00 9.03
C TRP A 189 0.49 -8.48 9.11
N ILE A 190 -0.37 -7.87 8.29
CA ILE A 190 -0.67 -6.42 8.34
C ILE A 190 -1.21 -6.05 9.72
N GLN A 191 -2.20 -6.78 10.25
CA GLN A 191 -2.78 -6.50 11.57
C GLN A 191 -1.73 -6.59 12.69
N SER A 192 -0.85 -7.58 12.64
CA SER A 192 0.21 -7.77 13.64
C SER A 192 1.25 -6.66 13.60
N ASN A 193 1.48 -6.03 12.43
CA ASN A 193 2.49 -4.99 12.23
C ASN A 193 1.91 -3.56 12.21
N MET A 194 0.63 -3.37 12.49
CA MET A 194 -0.03 -2.05 12.45
C MET A 194 0.66 -0.98 13.32
N LEU A 195 1.19 -1.38 14.48
CA LEU A 195 1.92 -0.45 15.38
C LEU A 195 3.23 0.02 14.74
N ILE A 196 3.94 -0.86 14.07
CA ILE A 196 5.21 -0.53 13.38
C ILE A 196 4.92 0.45 12.25
N PHE A 197 3.90 0.21 11.43
CA PHE A 197 3.47 1.14 10.39
C PHE A 197 3.06 2.50 10.96
N GLY A 198 2.29 2.50 12.05
CA GLY A 198 1.89 3.74 12.74
C GLY A 198 3.09 4.56 13.21
N TRP A 199 4.06 3.93 13.87
CA TRP A 199 5.26 4.61 14.36
C TRP A 199 6.17 5.12 13.23
N THR A 200 6.33 4.36 12.15
CA THR A 200 7.12 4.81 10.99
C THR A 200 6.47 6.02 10.30
N CYS A 201 5.16 6.00 10.09
CA CYS A 201 4.43 7.15 9.54
C CYS A 201 4.55 8.39 10.44
N PHE A 202 4.44 8.20 11.76
CA PHE A 202 4.59 9.30 12.73
C PHE A 202 6.00 9.89 12.69
N ALA A 203 7.03 9.05 12.67
CA ALA A 203 8.42 9.51 12.61
C ALA A 203 8.69 10.29 11.32
N MET A 204 8.24 9.79 10.16
CA MET A 204 8.39 10.49 8.88
C MET A 204 7.67 11.85 8.87
N SER A 205 6.44 11.90 9.40
CA SER A 205 5.68 13.16 9.51
C SER A 205 6.37 14.17 10.42
N SER A 206 6.99 13.72 11.51
CA SER A 206 7.73 14.58 12.43
C SER A 206 8.97 15.21 11.76
N VAL A 207 9.69 14.44 10.95
CA VAL A 207 10.85 14.94 10.17
C VAL A 207 10.38 15.99 9.14
N GLN A 208 9.24 15.79 8.48
CA GLN A 208 8.69 16.74 7.52
C GLN A 208 8.31 18.06 8.19
N ILE A 209 7.66 18.01 9.35
CA ILE A 209 7.29 19.22 10.13
C ILE A 209 8.55 19.98 10.55
N LEU A 210 9.57 19.26 11.05
CA LEU A 210 10.86 19.87 11.41
C LEU A 210 11.51 20.55 10.21
N GLY A 211 11.52 19.89 9.04
CA GLY A 211 12.01 20.47 7.79
C GLY A 211 11.30 21.77 7.40
N MET A 212 9.98 21.80 7.50
CA MET A 212 9.20 23.02 7.22
C MET A 212 9.55 24.16 8.19
N VAL A 213 9.67 23.86 9.49
CA VAL A 213 10.05 24.86 10.50
C VAL A 213 11.43 25.44 10.18
N LEU A 214 12.41 24.58 9.88
CA LEU A 214 13.76 25.00 9.50
C LEU A 214 13.78 25.87 8.25
N CYS A 215 13.00 25.52 7.21
CA CYS A 215 12.85 26.33 6.00
C CYS A 215 12.28 27.71 6.31
N CYS A 216 11.24 27.78 7.15
CA CYS A 216 10.66 29.06 7.56
C CYS A 216 11.64 29.92 8.35
N CYS A 217 12.39 29.32 9.28
CA CYS A 217 13.44 30.02 10.04
C CYS A 217 14.56 30.54 9.14
N PHE A 218 15.01 29.71 8.18
CA PHE A 218 16.04 30.09 7.23
C PHE A 218 15.58 31.23 6.32
N TYR A 219 14.35 31.17 5.82
CA TYR A 219 13.76 32.24 5.01
C TYR A 219 13.71 33.57 5.79
N LYS A 220 13.29 33.52 7.05
CA LYS A 220 13.25 34.70 7.91
C LYS A 220 14.65 35.27 8.14
N ALA A 221 15.64 34.45 8.45
CA ALA A 221 17.01 34.87 8.64
C ALA A 221 17.61 35.53 7.39
N MET A 222 17.37 34.96 6.20
CA MET A 222 17.82 35.57 4.95
C MET A 222 17.17 36.93 4.68
N LYS A 223 15.89 37.11 5.04
CA LYS A 223 15.17 38.36 4.87
C LYS A 223 15.73 39.45 5.78
N ASP A 224 16.08 39.08 7.02
CA ASP A 224 16.64 40.05 8.01
C ASP A 224 18.07 40.45 7.63
N THR A 225 18.87 39.58 7.00
CA THR A 225 20.25 39.88 6.53
C THR A 225 20.28 40.81 5.32
N ARG A 226 19.16 40.94 4.56
CA ARG A 226 19.05 41.81 3.39
C ARG A 226 18.48 43.21 3.71
N ARG A 227 18.16 43.49 4.95
CA ARG A 227 17.74 44.81 5.46
C ARG A 227 18.90 45.50 6.12
#